data_3400372acade91813fcb53dfd58d1c0b
#
_entry.id   3400372acade91813fcb53dfd58d1c0b
#
_cell.length_a   1.000
_cell.length_b   1.000
_cell.length_c   1.000
_cell.angle_alpha   90.00
_cell.angle_beta   90.00
_cell.angle_gamma   90.00
#
_symmetry.space_group_name_H-M   'P 1'
#
loop_
_entity.id
_entity.type
_entity.pdbx_description
1 polymer ?
#
loop_
_entity_poly.entity_id
_entity_poly.type
_entity_poly.pdbx_seq_one_letter_code
_entity_poly.pdbx_strand_id
1 'polypeptide(L)'
;ANSTDYFMADMEYTCNDDISGRFDIIGIKWLSKGSERKNVNKPVLSLIELKYGDGALKNDAGIKKHLDDFEAFIKDQKKIDDLCKDMSVVFRQKCELGLISCLKDSQFNICISPRDIEVMFIFANHDPESKILANELQNISQSNYDFPVRVAVSSIMGYGVYKTVGIDEFKSML
;
A
#
# COMPACT_ATOMS: atom_id res chain seq x y z
N ALA A 1 -21.82 0.06 0.18
CA ALA A 1 -20.95 -0.76 -0.66
C ALA A 1 -19.57 -0.13 -0.68
N ASN A 2 -18.56 -0.89 -0.30
CA ASN A 2 -17.19 -0.40 -0.37
C ASN A 2 -16.77 -0.32 -1.84
N SER A 3 -16.51 0.88 -2.28
CA SER A 3 -16.09 1.18 -3.64
C SER A 3 -14.57 1.26 -3.77
N THR A 4 -13.85 0.47 -2.98
CA THR A 4 -12.39 0.39 -3.02
C THR A 4 -11.92 -1.05 -2.93
N ASP A 5 -10.80 -1.36 -3.55
CA ASP A 5 -10.10 -2.63 -3.43
C ASP A 5 -9.16 -2.67 -2.21
N TYR A 6 -8.99 -1.55 -1.53
CA TYR A 6 -8.09 -1.40 -0.39
C TYR A 6 -8.85 -0.99 0.86
N PHE A 7 -8.55 -1.66 1.96
CA PHE A 7 -9.06 -1.35 3.29
C PHE A 7 -7.91 -0.86 4.15
N MET A 8 -8.11 0.28 4.80
CA MET A 8 -7.14 0.81 5.74
C MET A 8 -7.16 -0.03 7.02
N ALA A 9 -6.05 -0.68 7.31
CA ALA A 9 -5.86 -1.44 8.54
C ALA A 9 -5.32 -0.53 9.64
N ASP A 10 -4.27 0.25 9.35
CA ASP A 10 -3.63 1.15 10.29
C ASP A 10 -3.11 2.41 9.61
N MET A 11 -2.82 3.45 10.36
CA MET A 11 -2.25 4.73 9.92
C MET A 11 -1.10 5.13 10.85
N GLU A 12 -0.11 5.83 10.29
CA GLU A 12 1.06 6.32 11.04
C GLU A 12 1.76 5.18 11.83
N TYR A 13 1.81 3.99 11.22
CA TYR A 13 2.42 2.83 11.86
C TYR A 13 3.92 3.03 12.05
N THR A 14 4.42 2.68 13.22
CA THR A 14 5.84 2.69 13.53
C THR A 14 6.24 1.41 14.26
N CYS A 15 7.25 0.72 13.75
CA CYS A 15 7.78 -0.50 14.35
C CYS A 15 8.98 -0.17 15.26
N ASN A 16 8.76 -0.17 16.59
CA ASN A 16 9.82 -0.14 17.59
C ASN A 16 10.96 0.88 17.36
N ASP A 17 10.62 2.13 17.07
CA ASP A 17 11.56 3.23 16.80
C ASP A 17 12.50 3.02 15.60
N ASP A 18 12.23 2.02 14.76
CA ASP A 18 12.98 1.75 13.57
C ASP A 18 12.50 2.63 12.41
N ILE A 19 13.41 3.43 11.86
CA ILE A 19 13.10 4.34 10.73
C ILE A 19 12.57 3.56 9.53
N SER A 20 13.09 2.37 9.27
CA SER A 20 12.64 1.52 8.14
C SER A 20 11.23 0.94 8.33
N GLY A 21 10.72 0.94 9.55
CA GLY A 21 9.38 0.43 9.91
C GLY A 21 8.33 1.52 10.08
N ARG A 22 8.44 2.64 9.38
CA ARG A 22 7.43 3.72 9.40
C ARG A 22 6.65 3.72 8.10
N PHE A 23 5.32 3.66 8.22
CA PHE A 23 4.41 3.65 7.08
C PHE A 23 3.26 4.63 7.31
N ASP A 24 2.94 5.44 6.33
CA ASP A 24 1.80 6.37 6.43
C ASP A 24 0.49 5.60 6.58
N ILE A 25 0.31 4.55 5.78
CA ILE A 25 -0.88 3.69 5.84
C ILE A 25 -0.48 2.24 5.64
N ILE A 26 -1.07 1.35 6.44
CA ILE A 26 -1.11 -0.07 6.15
C ILE A 26 -2.48 -0.42 5.60
N GLY A 27 -2.51 -0.87 4.37
CA GLY A 27 -3.71 -1.29 3.66
C GLY A 27 -3.81 -2.81 3.54
N ILE A 28 -5.01 -3.29 3.39
CA ILE A 28 -5.30 -4.67 3.01
C ILE A 28 -6.03 -4.62 1.66
N LYS A 29 -5.38 -5.16 0.64
CA LYS A 29 -5.99 -5.28 -0.68
C LYS A 29 -6.91 -6.48 -0.71
N TRP A 30 -8.16 -6.21 -1.04
CA TRP A 30 -9.19 -7.22 -1.21
C TRP A 30 -10.16 -6.75 -2.28
N LEU A 31 -10.12 -7.39 -3.43
CA LEU A 31 -10.82 -6.94 -4.63
C LEU A 31 -12.32 -6.72 -4.40
N SER A 32 -12.85 -5.62 -4.93
CA SER A 32 -14.22 -5.16 -4.68
C SER A 32 -15.28 -5.98 -5.39
N LYS A 33 -14.92 -6.69 -6.47
CA LYS A 33 -15.85 -7.56 -7.20
C LYS A 33 -16.34 -8.71 -6.33
N GLY A 34 -17.65 -8.85 -6.20
CA GLY A 34 -18.27 -9.80 -5.28
C GLY A 34 -17.86 -11.26 -5.48
N SER A 35 -17.63 -11.70 -6.73
CA SER A 35 -17.13 -13.04 -7.04
C SER A 35 -15.69 -13.26 -6.55
N GLU A 36 -14.82 -12.29 -6.77
CA GLU A 36 -13.41 -12.34 -6.36
C GLU A 36 -13.29 -12.23 -4.84
N ARG A 37 -14.07 -11.35 -4.22
CA ARG A 37 -14.10 -11.16 -2.76
C ARG A 37 -14.55 -12.40 -2.00
N LYS A 38 -15.46 -13.18 -2.55
CA LYS A 38 -15.89 -14.45 -1.95
C LYS A 38 -14.85 -15.57 -2.09
N ASN A 39 -14.02 -15.52 -3.13
CA ASN A 39 -13.08 -16.58 -3.48
C ASN A 39 -11.65 -16.31 -3.04
N VAL A 40 -11.32 -15.05 -2.73
CA VAL A 40 -9.95 -14.69 -2.31
C VAL A 40 -9.80 -14.89 -0.82
N ASN A 41 -9.21 -16.02 -0.45
CA ASN A 41 -8.82 -16.31 0.92
C ASN A 41 -7.47 -15.71 1.33
N LYS A 42 -6.83 -14.92 0.45
CA LYS A 42 -5.48 -14.36 0.66
C LYS A 42 -5.49 -12.87 0.36
N PRO A 43 -5.77 -12.04 1.34
CA PRO A 43 -5.59 -10.60 1.20
C PRO A 43 -4.10 -10.25 1.06
N VAL A 44 -3.78 -9.25 0.26
CA VAL A 44 -2.42 -8.74 0.09
C VAL A 44 -2.20 -7.59 1.08
N LEU A 45 -1.06 -7.62 1.79
CA LEU A 45 -0.64 -6.50 2.62
C LEU A 45 -0.06 -5.39 1.74
N SER A 46 -0.59 -4.18 1.87
CA SER A 46 -0.12 -3.02 1.12
C SER A 46 0.53 -2.02 2.07
N LEU A 47 1.84 -1.82 1.92
CA LEU A 47 2.59 -0.78 2.61
C LEU A 47 2.49 0.49 1.76
N ILE A 48 1.84 1.52 2.31
CA ILE A 48 1.41 2.68 1.51
C ILE A 48 2.10 3.94 2.03
N GLU A 49 2.67 4.68 1.10
CA GLU A 49 3.31 5.97 1.31
C GLU A 49 2.55 7.07 0.57
N LEU A 50 2.28 8.18 1.24
CA LEU A 50 1.63 9.35 0.67
C LEU A 50 2.66 10.40 0.29
N LYS A 51 2.59 10.88 -0.94
CA LYS A 51 3.45 11.96 -1.45
C LYS A 51 2.58 13.13 -1.87
N TYR A 52 2.56 14.17 -1.04
CA TYR A 52 1.76 15.36 -1.28
C TYR A 52 2.64 16.50 -1.84
N GLY A 53 2.36 16.90 -3.07
CA GLY A 53 3.09 17.91 -3.78
C GLY A 53 4.54 17.53 -4.11
N ASP A 54 5.20 18.36 -4.90
CA ASP A 54 6.55 18.07 -5.42
C ASP A 54 7.64 18.10 -4.34
N GLY A 55 7.42 18.83 -3.26
CA GLY A 55 8.38 18.89 -2.14
C GLY A 55 8.58 17.57 -1.41
N ALA A 56 7.59 16.66 -1.46
CA ALA A 56 7.65 15.36 -0.82
C ALA A 56 8.35 14.28 -1.68
N LEU A 57 8.86 14.64 -2.86
CA LEU A 57 9.44 13.66 -3.81
C LEU A 57 10.95 13.52 -3.70
N LYS A 58 11.64 14.41 -2.97
CA LYS A 58 13.09 14.54 -2.94
C LYS A 58 13.70 14.33 -1.56
N ASN A 59 15.01 14.11 -1.55
CA ASN A 59 15.84 13.98 -0.34
C ASN A 59 15.36 12.85 0.58
N ASP A 60 15.30 13.10 1.89
CA ASP A 60 14.89 12.10 2.89
C ASP A 60 13.42 11.69 2.77
N ALA A 61 12.59 12.52 2.13
CA ALA A 61 11.20 12.18 1.77
C ALA A 61 11.09 11.54 0.38
N GLY A 62 12.21 11.29 -0.31
CA GLY A 62 12.25 10.83 -1.69
C GLY A 62 11.70 9.43 -1.89
N ILE A 63 11.17 9.17 -3.09
CA ILE A 63 10.57 7.88 -3.45
C ILE A 63 11.57 6.73 -3.30
N LYS A 64 12.80 6.93 -3.80
CA LYS A 64 13.86 5.91 -3.75
C LYS A 64 14.22 5.57 -2.31
N LYS A 65 14.34 6.57 -1.43
CA LYS A 65 14.67 6.38 -0.02
C LYS A 65 13.61 5.51 0.68
N HIS A 66 12.32 5.82 0.49
CA HIS A 66 11.24 5.01 1.07
C HIS A 66 11.18 3.60 0.48
N LEU A 67 11.48 3.42 -0.81
CA LEU A 67 11.56 2.08 -1.39
C LEU A 67 12.68 1.25 -0.75
N ASP A 68 13.84 1.85 -0.48
CA ASP A 68 14.95 1.18 0.17
C ASP A 68 14.60 0.81 1.63
N ASP A 69 13.92 1.69 2.35
CA ASP A 69 13.45 1.43 3.72
C ASP A 69 12.41 0.30 3.74
N PHE A 70 11.47 0.31 2.81
CA PHE A 70 10.45 -0.76 2.68
C PHE A 70 11.08 -2.09 2.30
N GLU A 71 12.04 -2.09 1.38
CA GLU A 71 12.78 -3.29 1.02
C GLU A 71 13.53 -3.86 2.24
N ALA A 72 14.21 -3.02 3.00
CA ALA A 72 14.91 -3.44 4.22
C ALA A 72 13.94 -4.05 5.25
N PHE A 73 12.77 -3.43 5.43
CA PHE A 73 11.73 -3.95 6.33
C PHE A 73 11.16 -5.29 5.84
N ILE A 74 10.83 -5.40 4.55
CA ILE A 74 10.26 -6.63 3.96
C ILE A 74 11.26 -7.79 4.02
N LYS A 75 12.55 -7.52 3.91
CA LYS A 75 13.62 -8.54 4.02
C LYS A 75 13.86 -9.01 5.45
N ASP A 76 13.44 -8.26 6.46
CA ASP A 76 13.47 -8.71 7.85
C ASP A 76 12.26 -9.63 8.11
N GLN A 77 12.53 -10.94 8.01
CA GLN A 77 11.48 -11.97 8.10
C GLN A 77 10.68 -11.87 9.39
N LYS A 78 11.32 -11.54 10.52
CA LYS A 78 10.63 -11.42 11.80
C LYS A 78 9.67 -10.24 11.82
N LYS A 79 10.12 -9.08 11.37
CA LYS A 79 9.28 -7.85 11.34
C LYS A 79 8.06 -8.05 10.45
N ILE A 80 8.25 -8.63 9.27
CA ILE A 80 7.16 -8.80 8.31
C ILE A 80 6.17 -9.89 8.77
N ASP A 81 6.65 -10.97 9.40
CA ASP A 81 5.78 -12.00 9.99
C ASP A 81 4.93 -11.44 11.13
N ASP A 82 5.53 -10.66 12.03
CA ASP A 82 4.84 -10.00 13.13
C ASP A 82 3.79 -9.02 12.60
N LEU A 83 4.14 -8.17 11.62
CA LEU A 83 3.21 -7.24 11.00
C LEU A 83 2.03 -7.95 10.31
N CYS A 84 2.28 -8.99 9.53
CA CYS A 84 1.23 -9.76 8.87
C CYS A 84 0.26 -10.41 9.88
N LYS A 85 0.78 -10.91 10.98
CA LYS A 85 -0.02 -11.48 12.07
C LYS A 85 -0.90 -10.42 12.72
N ASP A 86 -0.33 -9.29 13.09
CA ASP A 86 -1.06 -8.19 13.74
C ASP A 86 -2.14 -7.64 12.82
N MET A 87 -1.83 -7.39 11.55
CA MET A 87 -2.80 -6.89 10.58
C MET A 87 -3.89 -7.90 10.26
N SER A 88 -3.62 -9.20 10.32
CA SER A 88 -4.64 -10.23 10.21
C SER A 88 -5.65 -10.15 11.36
N VAL A 89 -5.17 -9.90 12.58
CA VAL A 89 -6.03 -9.70 13.76
C VAL A 89 -6.85 -8.43 13.63
N VAL A 90 -6.21 -7.31 13.30
CA VAL A 90 -6.88 -6.00 13.12
C VAL A 90 -7.95 -6.08 12.03
N PHE A 91 -7.65 -6.68 10.90
CA PHE A 91 -8.62 -6.81 9.80
C PHE A 91 -9.84 -7.63 10.22
N ARG A 92 -9.63 -8.76 10.89
CA ARG A 92 -10.72 -9.58 11.43
C ARG A 92 -11.58 -8.79 12.41
N GLN A 93 -10.97 -8.09 13.35
CA GLN A 93 -11.70 -7.25 14.31
C GLN A 93 -12.56 -6.18 13.62
N LYS A 94 -12.01 -5.53 12.58
CA LYS A 94 -12.78 -4.55 11.78
C LYS A 94 -13.97 -5.19 11.05
N CYS A 95 -13.83 -6.43 10.59
CA CYS A 95 -14.95 -7.18 10.00
C CYS A 95 -16.01 -7.52 11.05
N GLU A 96 -15.61 -8.01 12.23
CA GLU A 96 -16.50 -8.35 13.33
C GLU A 96 -17.28 -7.12 13.86
N LEU A 97 -16.63 -5.96 13.88
CA LEU A 97 -17.25 -4.69 14.25
C LEU A 97 -18.14 -4.09 13.14
N GLY A 98 -18.24 -4.73 11.97
CA GLY A 98 -19.03 -4.24 10.85
C GLY A 98 -18.45 -3.00 10.14
N LEU A 99 -17.21 -2.64 10.43
CA LEU A 99 -16.49 -1.53 9.77
C LEU A 99 -16.12 -1.88 8.32
N ILE A 100 -16.00 -3.17 8.03
CA ILE A 100 -15.81 -3.70 6.69
C ILE A 100 -17.07 -4.49 6.33
N SER A 101 -17.95 -3.88 5.55
CA SER A 101 -19.32 -4.36 5.30
C SER A 101 -19.43 -5.59 4.37
N CYS A 102 -18.33 -6.13 3.91
CA CYS A 102 -18.32 -7.17 2.88
C CYS A 102 -18.33 -8.61 3.40
N LEU A 103 -18.16 -8.79 4.71
CA LEU A 103 -18.17 -10.10 5.35
C LEU A 103 -19.34 -10.17 6.32
N LYS A 104 -20.35 -10.97 5.96
CA LYS A 104 -21.45 -11.30 6.85
C LYS A 104 -21.19 -12.54 7.71
N ASP A 105 -20.18 -13.30 7.39
CA ASP A 105 -19.87 -14.56 8.07
C ASP A 105 -18.54 -14.46 8.82
N SER A 106 -18.62 -14.65 10.13
CA SER A 106 -17.49 -14.73 11.06
C SER A 106 -16.54 -15.92 10.80
N GLN A 107 -16.76 -16.67 9.73
CA GLN A 107 -16.00 -17.89 9.40
C GLN A 107 -14.78 -17.65 8.51
N PHE A 108 -14.53 -16.42 8.07
CA PHE A 108 -13.35 -16.16 7.26
C PHE A 108 -12.10 -16.12 8.12
N ASN A 109 -11.32 -17.17 8.03
CA ASN A 109 -9.99 -17.24 8.62
C ASN A 109 -9.03 -16.42 7.74
N ILE A 110 -9.02 -15.10 7.96
CA ILE A 110 -8.18 -14.17 7.20
C ILE A 110 -6.76 -14.31 7.74
N CYS A 111 -5.87 -14.76 6.87
CA CYS A 111 -4.45 -14.85 7.15
C CYS A 111 -3.69 -14.11 6.04
N ILE A 112 -3.00 -13.04 6.40
CA ILE A 112 -2.13 -12.31 5.50
C ILE A 112 -0.80 -13.05 5.45
N SER A 113 -0.38 -13.38 4.24
CA SER A 113 0.89 -14.08 4.02
C SER A 113 2.02 -13.06 3.86
N PRO A 114 3.19 -13.26 4.48
CA PRO A 114 4.36 -12.41 4.26
C PRO A 114 4.94 -12.51 2.83
N ARG A 115 4.38 -13.40 1.99
CA ARG A 115 4.71 -13.50 0.56
C ARG A 115 3.78 -12.68 -0.33
N ASP A 116 2.63 -12.29 0.21
CA ASP A 116 1.61 -11.53 -0.51
C ASP A 116 1.63 -10.06 -0.04
N ILE A 117 2.70 -9.35 -0.40
CA ILE A 117 2.96 -7.97 -0.02
C ILE A 117 3.14 -7.12 -1.26
N GLU A 118 2.65 -5.91 -1.24
CA GLU A 118 2.96 -4.88 -2.23
C GLU A 118 3.31 -3.56 -1.54
N VAL A 119 4.07 -2.73 -2.21
CA VAL A 119 4.32 -1.33 -1.84
C VAL A 119 3.53 -0.44 -2.76
N MET A 120 2.90 0.61 -2.22
CA MET A 120 2.13 1.57 -2.99
C MET A 120 2.51 3.00 -2.65
N PHE A 121 2.72 3.81 -3.69
CA PHE A 121 2.78 5.26 -3.56
C PHE A 121 1.46 5.88 -4.00
N ILE A 122 0.94 6.79 -3.19
CA ILE A 122 -0.21 7.62 -3.57
C ILE A 122 0.32 9.04 -3.77
N PHE A 123 0.36 9.49 -5.02
CA PHE A 123 0.73 10.85 -5.36
C PHE A 123 -0.50 11.73 -5.31
N ALA A 124 -0.41 12.82 -4.58
CA ALA A 124 -1.49 13.79 -4.44
C ALA A 124 -0.97 15.22 -4.66
N ASN A 125 -1.76 16.00 -5.37
CA ASN A 125 -1.51 17.44 -5.57
C ASN A 125 -0.10 17.78 -6.09
N HIS A 126 0.47 16.96 -6.97
CA HIS A 126 1.69 17.30 -7.69
C HIS A 126 1.38 18.28 -8.83
N ASP A 127 2.35 19.13 -9.14
CA ASP A 127 2.24 20.07 -10.27
C ASP A 127 2.31 19.30 -11.60
N PRO A 128 1.25 19.32 -12.43
CA PRO A 128 1.22 18.57 -13.69
C PRO A 128 2.24 19.07 -14.73
N GLU A 129 2.75 20.29 -14.58
CA GLU A 129 3.79 20.85 -15.46
C GLU A 129 5.21 20.56 -14.94
N SER A 130 5.33 20.06 -13.72
CA SER A 130 6.62 19.75 -13.10
C SER A 130 7.20 18.46 -13.65
N LYS A 131 8.50 18.49 -13.94
CA LYS A 131 9.28 17.30 -14.33
C LYS A 131 9.88 16.57 -13.13
N ILE A 132 9.60 17.02 -11.90
CA ILE A 132 10.24 16.47 -10.70
C ILE A 132 9.88 15.00 -10.53
N LEU A 133 8.59 14.68 -10.57
CA LEU A 133 8.13 13.30 -10.42
C LEU A 133 8.73 12.39 -11.51
N ALA A 134 8.71 12.81 -12.77
CA ALA A 134 9.30 12.03 -13.86
C ALA A 134 10.80 11.79 -13.65
N ASN A 135 11.54 12.81 -13.21
CA ASN A 135 12.98 12.69 -12.95
C ASN A 135 13.29 11.74 -11.78
N GLU A 136 12.53 11.81 -10.68
CA GLU A 136 12.73 10.93 -9.52
C GLU A 136 12.43 9.48 -9.85
N LEU A 137 11.52 9.22 -10.80
CA LEU A 137 11.16 7.88 -11.23
C LEU A 137 12.07 7.28 -12.30
N GLN A 138 12.98 8.05 -12.92
CA GLN A 138 13.79 7.58 -14.06
C GLN A 138 14.57 6.29 -13.76
N ASN A 139 15.13 6.19 -12.57
CA ASN A 139 15.98 5.07 -12.15
C ASN A 139 15.24 4.01 -11.33
N ILE A 140 13.92 4.12 -11.21
CA ILE A 140 13.09 3.17 -10.49
C ILE A 140 12.39 2.28 -11.51
N SER A 141 12.54 0.97 -11.36
CA SER A 141 11.85 -0.03 -12.19
C SER A 141 11.37 -1.17 -11.31
N GLN A 142 10.28 -1.82 -11.73
CA GLN A 142 9.76 -3.01 -11.04
C GLN A 142 10.83 -4.11 -10.94
N SER A 143 11.71 -4.23 -11.91
CA SER A 143 12.80 -5.23 -11.92
C SER A 143 13.81 -5.06 -10.78
N ASN A 144 13.82 -3.91 -10.12
CA ASN A 144 14.71 -3.65 -8.98
C ASN A 144 14.20 -4.26 -7.67
N TYR A 145 12.94 -4.71 -7.63
CA TYR A 145 12.27 -5.12 -6.38
C TYR A 145 11.58 -6.48 -6.53
N ASP A 146 11.69 -7.31 -5.50
CA ASP A 146 11.06 -8.64 -5.43
C ASP A 146 9.56 -8.58 -5.05
N PHE A 147 9.05 -7.40 -4.75
CA PHE A 147 7.64 -7.14 -4.43
C PHE A 147 7.03 -6.17 -5.46
N PRO A 148 5.72 -6.25 -5.73
CA PRO A 148 5.05 -5.30 -6.61
C PRO A 148 5.12 -3.87 -6.08
N VAL A 149 5.55 -2.93 -6.91
CA VAL A 149 5.48 -1.50 -6.65
C VAL A 149 4.31 -0.92 -7.45
N ARG A 150 3.34 -0.35 -6.73
CA ARG A 150 2.09 0.21 -7.27
C ARG A 150 2.05 1.70 -7.11
N VAL A 151 1.30 2.33 -7.98
CA VAL A 151 1.07 3.77 -7.95
C VAL A 151 -0.43 4.05 -8.06
N ALA A 152 -0.88 5.00 -7.26
CA ALA A 152 -2.18 5.63 -7.42
C ALA A 152 -2.00 7.16 -7.42
N VAL A 153 -2.86 7.85 -8.14
CA VAL A 153 -2.89 9.32 -8.13
C VAL A 153 -4.22 9.75 -7.51
N SER A 154 -4.14 10.62 -6.51
CA SER A 154 -5.30 11.19 -5.85
C SER A 154 -5.41 12.67 -6.19
N SER A 155 -6.60 13.11 -6.56
CA SER A 155 -6.91 14.54 -6.68
C SER A 155 -7.28 15.12 -5.31
N ILE A 156 -7.31 16.46 -5.22
CA ILE A 156 -7.79 17.17 -4.04
C ILE A 156 -9.24 16.81 -3.65
N MET A 157 -10.01 16.30 -4.60
CA MET A 157 -11.38 15.85 -4.39
C MET A 157 -11.48 14.50 -3.69
N GLY A 158 -10.37 13.76 -3.57
CA GLY A 158 -10.29 12.48 -2.87
C GLY A 158 -11.16 11.40 -3.49
N TYR A 159 -10.57 10.49 -4.21
CA TYR A 159 -11.27 9.26 -4.65
C TYR A 159 -10.69 8.07 -3.89
N GLY A 160 -11.53 7.11 -3.58
CA GLY A 160 -11.07 5.83 -3.06
C GLY A 160 -10.09 5.17 -4.04
N VAL A 161 -9.10 4.45 -3.51
CA VAL A 161 -8.14 3.71 -4.35
C VAL A 161 -8.86 2.53 -4.99
N TYR A 162 -9.18 2.70 -6.26
CA TYR A 162 -9.91 1.71 -7.05
C TYR A 162 -9.00 0.90 -7.93
N LYS A 163 -8.16 1.61 -8.65
CA LYS A 163 -7.27 1.04 -9.64
C LYS A 163 -5.87 1.58 -9.41
N THR A 164 -4.94 0.67 -9.33
CA THR A 164 -3.52 1.00 -9.29
C THR A 164 -2.88 0.54 -10.58
N VAL A 165 -1.79 1.20 -10.96
CA VAL A 165 -0.93 0.79 -12.06
C VAL A 165 0.44 0.37 -11.54
N GLY A 166 1.16 -0.41 -12.31
CA GLY A 166 2.55 -0.71 -12.01
C GLY A 166 3.43 0.53 -12.17
N ILE A 167 4.57 0.55 -11.49
CA ILE A 167 5.47 1.72 -11.53
C ILE A 167 5.99 1.99 -12.97
N ASP A 168 6.32 0.95 -13.73
CA ASP A 168 6.79 1.12 -15.10
C ASP A 168 5.70 1.61 -16.05
N GLU A 169 4.45 1.14 -15.86
CA GLU A 169 3.28 1.65 -16.59
C GLU A 169 3.05 3.13 -16.26
N PHE A 170 3.13 3.52 -14.98
CA PHE A 170 2.96 4.90 -14.57
C PHE A 170 4.03 5.83 -15.17
N LYS A 171 5.30 5.42 -15.18
CA LYS A 171 6.39 6.17 -15.82
C LYS A 171 6.12 6.45 -17.28
N SER A 172 5.51 5.51 -18.02
CA SER A 172 5.18 5.69 -19.44
C SER A 172 4.05 6.69 -19.70
N MET A 173 3.32 7.09 -18.66
CA MET A 173 2.23 8.08 -18.72
C MET A 173 2.70 9.52 -18.43
N LEU A 174 3.93 9.69 -17.88
CA LEU A 174 4.56 10.97 -17.57
C LEU A 174 5.41 11.48 -18.73
#